data_afacd39dbd5320f12aae7c5bfd679910
#
_entry.id   afacd39dbd5320f12aae7c5bfd679910
#
_cell.length_a   1.000
_cell.length_b   1.000
_cell.length_c   1.000
_cell.angle_alpha   90.00
_cell.angle_beta   90.00
_cell.angle_gamma   90.00
#
_symmetry.space_group_name_H-M   'P 1'
#
loop_
_entity.id
_entity.type
_entity.pdbx_description
1 polymer ?
#
loop_
_entity_poly.entity_id
_entity_poly.type
_entity_poly.pdbx_seq_one_letter_code
_entity_poly.pdbx_strand_id
1 'polypeptide(L)'
;MTLPLFETPPLAPEIIDDGAVLLRGFAAGLAGRWVAEVQALQAGAPFRVMDLPGGARMSVAMTNCGSWGWVSDSKGYRYSGTDPLSGLPWPAMPPFLRNQAIAAAAKAWYPGFAPDVCLINRYRPGAKLTLHRDEDEADFTAPIVSVSLGLPCTFLWGGLARKDPVKRIVLMHGDVLVWGGRTRLAYHGVSPLKDGQHHLLGGERWNLTFRMARARYPAA
;
A
#
# COMPACT_ATOMS: atom_id res chain seq x y z
N MET A 1 12.08 -24.96 31.48
CA MET A 1 11.55 -24.49 30.19
C MET A 1 10.23 -23.80 30.47
N THR A 2 10.22 -22.49 30.64
CA THR A 2 9.02 -21.71 30.96
C THR A 2 8.40 -21.31 29.62
N LEU A 3 7.23 -21.88 29.30
CA LEU A 3 6.43 -21.44 28.15
C LEU A 3 5.99 -19.99 28.38
N PRO A 4 6.04 -19.12 27.38
CA PRO A 4 5.52 -17.75 27.51
C PRO A 4 4.00 -17.84 27.79
N LEU A 5 3.59 -17.27 28.94
CA LEU A 5 2.26 -17.43 29.50
C LEU A 5 1.16 -16.64 28.75
N PHE A 6 1.50 -15.86 27.73
CA PHE A 6 0.55 -15.02 26.96
C PHE A 6 1.01 -14.85 25.51
N GLU A 7 0.94 -15.90 24.70
CA GLU A 7 0.79 -15.69 23.26
C GLU A 7 -0.66 -15.27 23.00
N THR A 8 -0.89 -13.99 22.81
CA THR A 8 -2.20 -13.53 22.31
C THR A 8 -2.41 -14.20 20.95
N PRO A 9 -3.47 -15.02 20.77
CA PRO A 9 -3.70 -15.67 19.50
C PRO A 9 -3.81 -14.61 18.41
N PRO A 10 -3.29 -14.87 17.20
CA PRO A 10 -3.39 -13.94 16.12
C PRO A 10 -4.85 -13.57 15.88
N LEU A 11 -5.15 -12.28 15.82
CA LEU A 11 -6.51 -11.79 15.60
C LEU A 11 -7.08 -12.41 14.30
N ALA A 12 -8.33 -12.83 14.37
CA ALA A 12 -9.02 -13.34 13.18
C ALA A 12 -9.11 -12.24 12.10
N PRO A 13 -9.06 -12.62 10.82
CA PRO A 13 -9.30 -11.66 9.73
C PRO A 13 -10.65 -10.96 9.89
N GLU A 14 -10.67 -9.63 9.81
CA GLU A 14 -11.87 -8.81 9.88
C GLU A 14 -12.40 -8.58 8.46
N ILE A 15 -13.61 -9.06 8.17
CA ILE A 15 -14.23 -8.85 6.85
C ILE A 15 -14.79 -7.44 6.80
N ILE A 16 -14.24 -6.62 5.89
CA ILE A 16 -14.66 -5.24 5.66
C ILE A 16 -15.79 -5.19 4.63
N ASP A 17 -15.66 -6.01 3.57
CA ASP A 17 -16.62 -6.11 2.47
C ASP A 17 -16.41 -7.44 1.71
N ASP A 18 -17.25 -7.73 0.71
CA ASP A 18 -17.11 -8.92 -0.15
C ASP A 18 -15.83 -8.83 -0.97
N GLY A 19 -14.81 -9.56 -0.56
CA GLY A 19 -13.46 -9.51 -1.11
C GLY A 19 -12.51 -8.51 -0.46
N ALA A 20 -12.90 -7.84 0.65
CA ALA A 20 -12.02 -6.95 1.40
C ALA A 20 -11.84 -7.40 2.85
N VAL A 21 -10.59 -7.58 3.28
CA VAL A 21 -10.20 -8.18 4.56
C VAL A 21 -9.13 -7.34 5.24
N LEU A 22 -9.33 -7.07 6.51
CA LEU A 22 -8.38 -6.37 7.36
C LEU A 22 -7.71 -7.36 8.33
N LEU A 23 -6.39 -7.44 8.23
CA LEU A 23 -5.53 -8.25 9.10
C LEU A 23 -4.90 -7.32 10.14
N ARG A 24 -5.49 -7.26 11.33
CA ARG A 24 -5.02 -6.40 12.42
C ARG A 24 -3.65 -6.81 12.92
N GLY A 25 -2.73 -5.83 12.98
CA GLY A 25 -1.40 -6.03 13.54
C GLY A 25 -0.50 -7.02 12.78
N PHE A 26 -0.87 -7.47 11.59
CA PHE A 26 -0.16 -8.51 10.83
C PHE A 26 1.33 -8.19 10.65
N ALA A 27 1.67 -6.93 10.36
CA ALA A 27 3.04 -6.49 10.15
C ALA A 27 3.74 -5.97 11.41
N ALA A 28 3.03 -5.85 12.55
CA ALA A 28 3.53 -5.17 13.75
C ALA A 28 4.80 -5.82 14.33
N GLY A 29 4.83 -7.15 14.45
CA GLY A 29 5.96 -7.89 15.02
C GLY A 29 7.26 -7.79 14.20
N LEU A 30 7.17 -7.38 12.93
CA LEU A 30 8.31 -7.22 12.02
C LEU A 30 8.47 -5.77 11.53
N ALA A 31 7.81 -4.80 12.19
CA ALA A 31 7.72 -3.42 11.72
C ALA A 31 9.09 -2.74 11.57
N GLY A 32 10.03 -3.00 12.48
CA GLY A 32 11.40 -2.49 12.35
C GLY A 32 12.09 -2.95 11.05
N ARG A 33 11.88 -4.21 10.65
CA ARG A 33 12.41 -4.73 9.39
C ARG A 33 11.72 -4.11 8.17
N TRP A 34 10.41 -3.94 8.20
CA TRP A 34 9.68 -3.22 7.14
C TRP A 34 10.24 -1.82 6.93
N VAL A 35 10.48 -1.08 8.02
CA VAL A 35 11.04 0.27 7.97
C VAL A 35 12.47 0.26 7.41
N ALA A 36 13.33 -0.65 7.86
CA ALA A 36 14.71 -0.77 7.38
C ALA A 36 14.80 -1.07 5.88
N GLU A 37 13.96 -1.99 5.37
CA GLU A 37 13.89 -2.30 3.92
C GLU A 37 13.49 -1.06 3.11
N VAL A 38 12.47 -0.30 3.56
CA VAL A 38 12.06 0.94 2.88
C VAL A 38 13.15 2.01 2.94
N GLN A 39 13.87 2.13 4.07
CA GLN A 39 14.98 3.08 4.20
C GLN A 39 16.11 2.75 3.22
N ALA A 40 16.44 1.47 3.05
CA ALA A 40 17.46 1.04 2.10
C ALA A 40 17.10 1.37 0.64
N LEU A 41 15.82 1.26 0.26
CA LEU A 41 15.34 1.60 -1.08
C LEU A 41 15.54 3.07 -1.44
N GLN A 42 15.54 3.98 -0.45
CA GLN A 42 15.66 5.42 -0.68
C GLN A 42 17.03 5.84 -1.26
N ALA A 43 18.05 5.01 -1.13
CA ALA A 43 19.36 5.26 -1.75
C ALA A 43 19.27 5.28 -3.29
N GLY A 44 18.43 4.40 -3.87
CA GLY A 44 18.22 4.32 -5.32
C GLY A 44 16.98 5.06 -5.82
N ALA A 45 15.96 5.18 -4.98
CA ALA A 45 14.69 5.85 -5.31
C ALA A 45 14.17 6.62 -4.10
N PRO A 46 14.60 7.88 -3.90
CA PRO A 46 14.17 8.67 -2.75
C PRO A 46 12.69 9.06 -2.85
N PHE A 47 12.04 9.27 -1.68
CA PHE A 47 10.69 9.81 -1.64
C PHE A 47 10.60 11.18 -2.31
N ARG A 48 9.62 11.35 -3.17
CA ARG A 48 9.33 12.62 -3.84
C ARG A 48 7.84 12.89 -3.94
N VAL A 49 7.47 14.16 -3.97
CA VAL A 49 6.12 14.59 -4.28
C VAL A 49 5.99 14.64 -5.80
N MET A 50 4.98 13.94 -6.35
CA MET A 50 4.69 13.92 -7.78
C MET A 50 3.69 15.04 -8.13
N ASP A 51 3.72 15.45 -9.40
CA ASP A 51 2.75 16.40 -9.93
C ASP A 51 1.53 15.66 -10.48
N LEU A 52 0.36 16.27 -10.36
CA LEU A 52 -0.87 15.80 -10.99
C LEU A 52 -0.93 16.27 -12.45
N PRO A 53 -1.66 15.59 -13.34
CA PRO A 53 -1.80 16.01 -14.74
C PRO A 53 -2.25 17.46 -14.94
N GLY A 54 -2.99 18.02 -13.96
CA GLY A 54 -3.41 19.43 -13.96
C GLY A 54 -2.41 20.42 -13.35
N GLY A 55 -1.16 20.01 -13.08
CA GLY A 55 -0.09 20.85 -12.55
C GLY A 55 -0.11 21.07 -11.03
N ALA A 56 -1.14 20.60 -10.31
CA ALA A 56 -1.15 20.61 -8.85
C ALA A 56 -0.20 19.52 -8.30
N ARG A 57 0.34 19.73 -7.10
CA ARG A 57 1.21 18.75 -6.44
C ARG A 57 0.43 17.85 -5.50
N MET A 58 0.82 16.58 -5.44
CA MET A 58 0.29 15.65 -4.45
C MET A 58 0.70 16.08 -3.03
N SER A 59 -0.14 15.78 -2.04
CA SER A 59 0.18 16.03 -0.63
C SER A 59 1.01 14.91 0.01
N VAL A 60 1.20 13.82 -0.71
CA VAL A 60 1.90 12.59 -0.28
C VAL A 60 3.20 12.45 -1.06
N ALA A 61 4.29 12.20 -0.37
CA ALA A 61 5.54 11.83 -1.03
C ALA A 61 5.56 10.33 -1.32
N MET A 62 6.07 9.94 -2.48
CA MET A 62 6.01 8.57 -2.97
C MET A 62 7.37 8.06 -3.45
N THR A 63 7.55 6.76 -3.40
CA THR A 63 8.59 6.00 -4.09
C THR A 63 8.07 4.63 -4.48
N ASN A 64 8.83 3.87 -5.26
CA ASN A 64 8.45 2.55 -5.71
C ASN A 64 9.61 1.56 -5.59
N CYS A 65 9.27 0.26 -5.58
CA CYS A 65 10.19 -0.82 -5.86
C CYS A 65 9.49 -1.97 -6.59
N GLY A 66 10.26 -2.75 -7.33
CA GLY A 66 9.77 -3.85 -8.16
C GLY A 66 10.13 -3.68 -9.63
N SER A 67 9.52 -4.47 -10.50
CA SER A 67 9.71 -4.37 -11.96
C SER A 67 9.04 -3.11 -12.55
N TRP A 68 8.09 -2.54 -11.82
CA TRP A 68 7.32 -1.37 -12.21
C TRP A 68 7.23 -0.37 -11.06
N GLY A 69 6.99 0.89 -11.41
CA GLY A 69 6.64 1.94 -10.45
C GLY A 69 5.48 2.77 -10.98
N TRP A 70 4.54 3.10 -10.11
CA TRP A 70 3.48 4.03 -10.44
C TRP A 70 4.02 5.46 -10.44
N VAL A 71 3.70 6.22 -11.47
CA VAL A 71 4.15 7.58 -11.67
C VAL A 71 3.01 8.49 -12.12
N SER A 72 3.11 9.76 -11.74
CA SER A 72 2.20 10.83 -12.12
C SER A 72 2.99 12.06 -12.56
N ASP A 73 2.67 12.60 -13.70
CA ASP A 73 3.20 13.85 -14.25
C ASP A 73 2.21 14.45 -15.28
N SER A 74 2.65 15.43 -16.07
CA SER A 74 1.83 16.05 -17.11
C SER A 74 1.33 15.08 -18.19
N LYS A 75 1.95 13.89 -18.32
CA LYS A 75 1.52 12.82 -19.24
C LYS A 75 0.44 11.90 -18.66
N GLY A 76 0.01 12.12 -17.41
CA GLY A 76 -1.00 11.32 -16.72
C GLY A 76 -0.43 10.30 -15.76
N TYR A 77 -1.32 9.41 -15.30
CA TYR A 77 -1.02 8.30 -14.41
C TYR A 77 -0.60 7.08 -15.21
N ARG A 78 0.43 6.36 -14.77
CA ARG A 78 0.87 5.14 -15.45
C ARG A 78 1.86 4.33 -14.62
N TYR A 79 2.03 3.07 -15.00
CA TYR A 79 3.18 2.27 -14.59
C TYR A 79 4.34 2.44 -15.56
N SER A 80 5.56 2.59 -15.02
CA SER A 80 6.81 2.71 -15.76
C SER A 80 7.85 1.72 -15.22
N GLY A 81 8.60 1.06 -16.11
CA GLY A 81 9.72 0.20 -15.71
C GLY A 81 10.96 0.97 -15.25
N THR A 82 10.99 2.26 -15.53
CA THR A 82 12.08 3.17 -15.13
C THR A 82 11.53 4.33 -14.31
N ASP A 83 12.32 4.79 -13.36
CA ASP A 83 12.05 6.02 -12.64
C ASP A 83 12.26 7.22 -13.55
N PRO A 84 11.22 8.04 -13.86
CA PRO A 84 11.35 9.18 -14.75
C PRO A 84 12.34 10.25 -14.29
N LEU A 85 12.65 10.29 -12.98
CA LEU A 85 13.57 11.28 -12.42
C LEU A 85 15.03 10.89 -12.65
N SER A 86 15.39 9.63 -12.42
CA SER A 86 16.76 9.13 -12.56
C SER A 86 17.03 8.51 -13.93
N GLY A 87 16.00 8.10 -14.67
CA GLY A 87 16.12 7.32 -15.91
C GLY A 87 16.55 5.86 -15.68
N LEU A 88 16.74 5.44 -14.42
CA LEU A 88 17.18 4.10 -14.07
C LEU A 88 15.98 3.19 -13.75
N PRO A 89 16.14 1.86 -13.83
CA PRO A 89 15.15 0.93 -13.31
C PRO A 89 14.86 1.20 -11.82
N TRP A 90 13.63 0.93 -11.39
CA TRP A 90 13.29 0.99 -9.97
C TRP A 90 14.12 -0.03 -9.18
N PRO A 91 14.45 0.24 -7.91
CA PRO A 91 15.09 -0.76 -7.04
C PRO A 91 14.27 -2.05 -7.03
N ALA A 92 14.96 -3.20 -7.05
CA ALA A 92 14.28 -4.48 -6.93
C ALA A 92 13.45 -4.56 -5.64
N MET A 93 12.28 -5.19 -5.72
CA MET A 93 11.45 -5.41 -4.52
C MET A 93 12.19 -6.37 -3.56
N PRO A 94 12.50 -5.95 -2.33
CA PRO A 94 13.16 -6.81 -1.37
C PRO A 94 12.38 -8.12 -1.16
N PRO A 95 13.03 -9.29 -1.15
CA PRO A 95 12.36 -10.58 -0.96
C PRO A 95 11.50 -10.63 0.30
N PHE A 96 11.93 -9.98 1.37
CA PHE A 96 11.16 -9.88 2.61
C PHE A 96 9.81 -9.19 2.36
N LEU A 97 9.78 -8.01 1.75
CA LEU A 97 8.55 -7.26 1.48
C LEU A 97 7.61 -8.08 0.58
N ARG A 98 8.15 -8.67 -0.47
CA ARG A 98 7.40 -9.52 -1.40
C ARG A 98 6.75 -10.72 -0.69
N ASN A 99 7.51 -11.45 0.12
CA ASN A 99 7.03 -12.64 0.81
C ASN A 99 5.96 -12.31 1.85
N GLN A 100 6.11 -11.19 2.56
CA GLN A 100 5.11 -10.72 3.51
C GLN A 100 3.80 -10.31 2.82
N ALA A 101 3.87 -9.65 1.67
CA ALA A 101 2.68 -9.31 0.88
C ALA A 101 1.96 -10.56 0.38
N ILE A 102 2.71 -11.59 -0.09
CA ILE A 102 2.15 -12.89 -0.50
C ILE A 102 1.46 -13.57 0.68
N ALA A 103 2.10 -13.59 1.86
CA ALA A 103 1.53 -14.22 3.05
C ALA A 103 0.24 -13.50 3.51
N ALA A 104 0.22 -12.17 3.46
CA ALA A 104 -0.97 -11.39 3.78
C ALA A 104 -2.13 -11.67 2.80
N ALA A 105 -1.83 -11.71 1.50
CA ALA A 105 -2.82 -12.05 0.48
C ALA A 105 -3.40 -13.45 0.69
N ALA A 106 -2.55 -14.45 0.94
CA ALA A 106 -2.99 -15.83 1.20
C ALA A 106 -3.87 -15.91 2.46
N LYS A 107 -3.53 -15.18 3.53
CA LYS A 107 -4.33 -15.11 4.76
C LYS A 107 -5.70 -14.42 4.55
N ALA A 108 -5.80 -13.57 3.54
CA ALA A 108 -7.03 -12.92 3.10
C ALA A 108 -7.74 -13.67 1.95
N TRP A 109 -7.45 -14.95 1.78
CA TRP A 109 -8.03 -15.87 0.77
C TRP A 109 -7.69 -15.55 -0.69
N TYR A 110 -6.57 -14.88 -0.93
CA TYR A 110 -6.02 -14.64 -2.27
C TYR A 110 -4.69 -15.41 -2.47
N PRO A 111 -4.72 -16.76 -2.60
CA PRO A 111 -3.51 -17.53 -2.86
C PRO A 111 -2.97 -17.23 -4.27
N GLY A 112 -1.66 -17.39 -4.44
CA GLY A 112 -1.01 -17.19 -5.74
C GLY A 112 -0.74 -15.73 -6.11
N PHE A 113 -1.00 -14.76 -5.21
CA PHE A 113 -0.62 -13.37 -5.42
C PHE A 113 0.90 -13.24 -5.63
N ALA A 114 1.31 -12.53 -6.68
CA ALA A 114 2.71 -12.36 -7.01
C ALA A 114 2.96 -10.90 -7.43
N PRO A 115 3.11 -10.00 -6.47
CA PRO A 115 3.29 -8.58 -6.76
C PRO A 115 4.56 -8.32 -7.56
N ASP A 116 4.45 -7.44 -8.54
CA ASP A 116 5.55 -6.95 -9.38
C ASP A 116 5.85 -5.47 -9.13
N VAL A 117 5.03 -4.79 -8.33
CA VAL A 117 5.19 -3.41 -7.90
C VAL A 117 4.81 -3.24 -6.43
N CYS A 118 5.56 -2.38 -5.74
CA CYS A 118 5.19 -1.82 -4.44
C CYS A 118 5.29 -0.29 -4.53
N LEU A 119 4.14 0.40 -4.51
CA LEU A 119 4.07 1.85 -4.32
C LEU A 119 4.14 2.15 -2.83
N ILE A 120 5.08 3.00 -2.43
CA ILE A 120 5.30 3.38 -1.04
C ILE A 120 4.94 4.85 -0.86
N ASN A 121 3.92 5.12 -0.05
CA ASN A 121 3.41 6.44 0.25
C ASN A 121 3.88 6.91 1.62
N ARG A 122 4.44 8.10 1.71
CA ARG A 122 4.84 8.75 2.95
C ARG A 122 3.95 9.96 3.22
N TYR A 123 3.16 9.86 4.27
CA TYR A 123 2.26 10.91 4.74
C TYR A 123 2.90 11.66 5.90
N ARG A 124 2.74 12.98 5.91
CA ARG A 124 2.97 13.88 7.05
C ARG A 124 1.64 14.48 7.49
N PRO A 125 1.54 15.08 8.69
CA PRO A 125 0.32 15.74 9.14
C PRO A 125 -0.28 16.66 8.06
N GLY A 126 -1.60 16.54 7.86
CA GLY A 126 -2.34 17.24 6.81
C GLY A 126 -2.36 16.53 5.42
N ALA A 127 -1.41 15.64 5.14
CA ALA A 127 -1.41 14.89 3.88
C ALA A 127 -2.62 13.95 3.78
N LYS A 128 -3.19 13.84 2.57
CA LYS A 128 -4.39 13.05 2.28
C LYS A 128 -4.35 12.46 0.89
N LEU A 129 -5.15 11.43 0.65
CA LEU A 129 -5.54 10.99 -0.69
C LEU A 129 -7.07 11.04 -0.80
N THR A 130 -7.56 11.79 -1.78
CA THR A 130 -9.00 11.86 -2.07
C THR A 130 -9.52 10.52 -2.54
N LEU A 131 -10.84 10.32 -2.55
CA LEU A 131 -11.45 9.12 -3.10
C LEU A 131 -10.99 8.90 -4.54
N HIS A 132 -10.38 7.74 -4.79
CA HIS A 132 -9.92 7.24 -6.08
C HIS A 132 -10.10 5.72 -6.11
N ARG A 133 -9.88 5.13 -7.24
CA ARG A 133 -9.77 3.67 -7.40
C ARG A 133 -8.48 3.37 -8.15
N ASP A 134 -7.90 2.22 -7.86
CA ASP A 134 -6.71 1.72 -8.54
C ASP A 134 -7.16 1.00 -9.82
N GLU A 135 -6.99 1.66 -10.96
CA GLU A 135 -7.47 1.21 -12.27
C GLU A 135 -6.41 1.29 -13.38
N ASP A 136 -5.14 1.53 -12.99
CA ASP A 136 -4.03 1.64 -13.95
C ASP A 136 -3.36 0.28 -14.23
N GLU A 137 -3.77 -0.81 -13.55
CA GLU A 137 -3.25 -2.15 -13.73
C GLU A 137 -3.87 -2.85 -14.94
N ALA A 138 -3.10 -3.73 -15.59
CA ALA A 138 -3.59 -4.53 -16.71
C ALA A 138 -4.46 -5.73 -16.28
N ASP A 139 -4.36 -6.17 -15.01
CA ASP A 139 -5.08 -7.32 -14.47
C ASP A 139 -5.74 -7.00 -13.14
N PHE A 140 -7.07 -7.00 -13.14
CA PHE A 140 -7.88 -6.78 -11.94
C PHE A 140 -8.27 -8.06 -11.21
N THR A 141 -7.83 -9.23 -11.65
CA THR A 141 -8.07 -10.50 -10.96
C THR A 141 -7.21 -10.63 -9.70
N ALA A 142 -6.04 -9.97 -9.69
CA ALA A 142 -5.15 -9.92 -8.54
C ALA A 142 -5.66 -8.92 -7.48
N PRO A 143 -5.48 -9.24 -6.17
CA PRO A 143 -5.82 -8.33 -5.10
C PRO A 143 -4.80 -7.19 -4.99
N ILE A 144 -5.15 -6.21 -4.16
CA ILE A 144 -4.24 -5.20 -3.64
C ILE A 144 -3.94 -5.54 -2.18
N VAL A 145 -2.68 -5.44 -1.78
CA VAL A 145 -2.24 -5.59 -0.38
C VAL A 145 -1.67 -4.27 0.09
N SER A 146 -2.26 -3.69 1.13
CA SER A 146 -1.92 -2.37 1.67
C SER A 146 -1.48 -2.48 3.13
N VAL A 147 -0.20 -2.23 3.40
CA VAL A 147 0.43 -2.29 4.72
C VAL A 147 0.51 -0.90 5.32
N SER A 148 0.08 -0.73 6.58
CA SER A 148 0.11 0.54 7.31
C SER A 148 1.19 0.54 8.38
N LEU A 149 2.10 1.51 8.36
CA LEU A 149 3.17 1.69 9.33
C LEU A 149 3.17 3.12 9.88
N GLY A 150 3.51 3.30 11.15
CA GLY A 150 3.62 4.61 11.79
C GLY A 150 2.30 5.13 12.35
N LEU A 151 1.99 6.40 12.13
CA LEU A 151 0.79 7.03 12.67
C LEU A 151 -0.50 6.37 12.17
N PRO A 152 -1.54 6.27 13.00
CA PRO A 152 -2.85 5.78 12.57
C PRO A 152 -3.48 6.74 11.56
N CYS A 153 -4.31 6.21 10.67
CA CYS A 153 -5.08 7.03 9.74
C CYS A 153 -6.55 6.60 9.68
N THR A 154 -7.40 7.52 9.24
CA THR A 154 -8.76 7.19 8.82
C THR A 154 -8.75 6.87 7.33
N PHE A 155 -8.89 5.60 7.01
CA PHE A 155 -9.07 5.10 5.66
C PHE A 155 -10.53 5.23 5.25
N LEU A 156 -10.77 5.74 4.06
CA LEU A 156 -12.09 5.91 3.48
C LEU A 156 -12.35 4.73 2.55
N TRP A 157 -13.39 3.95 2.85
CA TRP A 157 -13.80 2.80 2.05
C TRP A 157 -15.17 3.07 1.46
N GLY A 158 -15.25 3.28 0.15
CA GLY A 158 -16.48 3.51 -0.61
C GLY A 158 -16.94 2.25 -1.34
N GLY A 159 -17.92 2.40 -2.22
CA GLY A 159 -18.39 1.35 -3.11
C GLY A 159 -17.75 1.42 -4.50
N LEU A 160 -18.40 0.81 -5.49
CA LEU A 160 -17.95 0.78 -6.88
C LEU A 160 -18.27 2.07 -7.65
N ALA A 161 -19.20 2.86 -7.17
CA ALA A 161 -19.49 4.19 -7.69
C ALA A 161 -18.95 5.27 -6.74
N ARG A 162 -18.40 6.37 -7.30
CA ARG A 162 -17.79 7.45 -6.52
C ARG A 162 -18.76 8.12 -5.51
N LYS A 163 -20.04 8.04 -5.76
CA LYS A 163 -21.11 8.60 -4.91
C LYS A 163 -21.65 7.64 -3.84
N ASP A 164 -21.18 6.39 -3.84
CA ASP A 164 -21.61 5.41 -2.86
C ASP A 164 -21.22 5.84 -1.43
N PRO A 165 -21.98 5.39 -0.41
CA PRO A 165 -21.66 5.66 0.98
C PRO A 165 -20.23 5.25 1.34
N VAL A 166 -19.56 6.06 2.15
CA VAL A 166 -18.17 5.85 2.56
C VAL A 166 -18.12 5.40 4.02
N LYS A 167 -17.61 4.21 4.26
CA LYS A 167 -17.23 3.72 5.60
C LYS A 167 -15.88 4.35 6.01
N ARG A 168 -15.72 4.65 7.30
CA ARG A 168 -14.48 5.15 7.87
C ARG A 168 -13.84 4.06 8.71
N ILE A 169 -12.64 3.61 8.32
CA ILE A 169 -11.91 2.53 8.96
C ILE A 169 -10.64 3.13 9.55
N VAL A 170 -10.41 2.94 10.85
CA VAL A 170 -9.13 3.32 11.46
C VAL A 170 -8.13 2.21 11.17
N LEU A 171 -7.06 2.54 10.45
CA LEU A 171 -5.91 1.67 10.24
C LEU A 171 -4.80 2.08 11.21
N MET A 172 -4.34 1.10 11.98
CA MET A 172 -3.27 1.23 12.97
C MET A 172 -1.93 0.78 12.40
N HIS A 173 -0.86 1.05 13.14
CA HIS A 173 0.46 0.53 12.86
C HIS A 173 0.46 -1.01 12.78
N GLY A 174 0.99 -1.56 11.70
CA GLY A 174 1.04 -3.00 11.47
C GLY A 174 -0.22 -3.61 10.85
N ASP A 175 -1.29 -2.85 10.67
CA ASP A 175 -2.49 -3.33 9.97
C ASP A 175 -2.22 -3.55 8.48
N VAL A 176 -2.81 -4.61 7.93
CA VAL A 176 -2.77 -4.89 6.48
C VAL A 176 -4.19 -5.05 5.96
N LEU A 177 -4.57 -4.20 5.01
CA LEU A 177 -5.83 -4.30 4.29
C LEU A 177 -5.58 -4.98 2.95
N VAL A 178 -6.35 -6.02 2.64
CA VAL A 178 -6.29 -6.74 1.37
C VAL A 178 -7.65 -6.65 0.71
N TRP A 179 -7.71 -6.28 -0.56
CA TRP A 179 -8.99 -6.26 -1.30
C TRP A 179 -8.82 -6.68 -2.76
N GLY A 180 -9.83 -7.39 -3.27
CA GLY A 180 -9.84 -7.95 -4.60
C GLY A 180 -11.23 -8.42 -5.00
N GLY A 181 -11.33 -9.24 -6.04
CA GLY A 181 -12.60 -9.77 -6.51
C GLY A 181 -13.62 -8.66 -6.78
N ARG A 182 -14.80 -8.75 -6.17
CA ARG A 182 -15.90 -7.78 -6.38
C ARG A 182 -15.56 -6.36 -5.93
N THR A 183 -14.67 -6.21 -4.94
CA THR A 183 -14.27 -4.89 -4.41
C THR A 183 -12.95 -4.37 -4.97
N ARG A 184 -12.35 -5.08 -5.96
CA ARG A 184 -11.04 -4.70 -6.51
C ARG A 184 -10.99 -3.24 -7.00
N LEU A 185 -12.09 -2.74 -7.55
CA LEU A 185 -12.25 -1.38 -8.06
C LEU A 185 -13.05 -0.47 -7.11
N ALA A 186 -13.17 -0.82 -5.82
CA ALA A 186 -13.84 0.03 -4.86
C ALA A 186 -13.10 1.38 -4.68
N TYR A 187 -13.87 2.46 -4.61
CA TYR A 187 -13.33 3.78 -4.30
C TYR A 187 -12.80 3.82 -2.87
N HIS A 188 -11.60 4.34 -2.71
CA HIS A 188 -10.97 4.45 -1.41
C HIS A 188 -10.11 5.71 -1.31
N GLY A 189 -9.70 6.05 -0.09
CA GLY A 189 -8.88 7.23 0.16
C GLY A 189 -8.36 7.28 1.59
N VAL A 190 -7.66 8.36 1.92
CA VAL A 190 -7.12 8.61 3.26
C VAL A 190 -7.47 10.03 3.66
N SER A 191 -8.17 10.19 4.79
CA SER A 191 -8.44 11.50 5.39
C SER A 191 -7.14 12.23 5.73
N PRO A 192 -7.15 13.56 5.88
CA PRO A 192 -5.96 14.29 6.33
C PRO A 192 -5.35 13.61 7.56
N LEU A 193 -4.05 13.27 7.48
CA LEU A 193 -3.33 12.64 8.57
C LEU A 193 -3.33 13.59 9.78
N LYS A 194 -3.73 13.08 10.93
CA LYS A 194 -3.66 13.83 12.19
C LYS A 194 -2.21 13.91 12.67
N ASP A 195 -1.90 14.96 13.41
CA ASP A 195 -0.62 15.07 14.09
C ASP A 195 -0.48 14.02 15.19
N GLY A 196 0.76 13.63 15.47
CA GLY A 196 1.07 12.59 16.45
C GLY A 196 2.53 12.19 16.43
N GLN A 197 2.88 11.21 17.27
CA GLN A 197 4.23 10.70 17.42
C GLN A 197 4.22 9.17 17.47
N HIS A 198 5.05 8.53 16.65
CA HIS A 198 5.24 7.09 16.61
C HIS A 198 6.71 6.73 16.83
N HIS A 199 7.01 5.74 17.67
CA HIS A 199 8.38 5.40 18.09
C HIS A 199 9.33 5.02 16.94
N LEU A 200 8.83 4.46 15.81
CA LEU A 200 9.66 4.09 14.66
C LEU A 200 9.71 5.18 13.58
N LEU A 201 8.63 5.92 13.36
CA LEU A 201 8.47 6.82 12.21
C LEU A 201 8.23 8.29 12.60
N GLY A 202 8.34 8.63 13.90
CA GLY A 202 8.08 9.99 14.35
C GLY A 202 6.70 10.48 13.96
N GLY A 203 6.59 11.64 13.34
CA GLY A 203 5.34 12.24 12.87
C GLY A 203 4.86 11.74 11.51
N GLU A 204 5.27 10.55 11.06
CA GLU A 204 4.95 10.07 9.71
C GLU A 204 4.09 8.80 9.74
N ARG A 205 3.35 8.59 8.65
CA ARG A 205 2.72 7.32 8.27
C ARG A 205 3.31 6.88 6.94
N TRP A 206 3.74 5.64 6.87
CA TRP A 206 4.10 4.99 5.62
C TRP A 206 3.05 3.96 5.24
N ASN A 207 2.74 3.89 3.96
CA ASN A 207 1.81 2.90 3.42
C ASN A 207 2.45 2.22 2.21
N LEU A 208 2.58 0.91 2.27
CA LEU A 208 3.13 0.09 1.20
C LEU A 208 1.98 -0.62 0.49
N THR A 209 1.78 -0.33 -0.79
CA THR A 209 0.70 -0.92 -1.59
C THR A 209 1.30 -1.80 -2.67
N PHE A 210 1.06 -3.10 -2.54
CA PHE A 210 1.54 -4.13 -3.47
C PHE A 210 0.46 -4.47 -4.48
N ARG A 211 0.85 -4.56 -5.75
CA ARG A 211 -0.04 -4.84 -6.89
C ARG A 211 0.65 -5.74 -7.91
N MET A 212 -0.14 -6.30 -8.82
CA MET A 212 0.29 -6.85 -10.09
C MET A 212 -0.05 -5.83 -11.18
N ALA A 213 0.93 -4.99 -11.58
CA ALA A 213 0.71 -3.90 -12.53
C ALA A 213 0.54 -4.42 -13.97
N ARG A 214 1.20 -5.53 -14.30
CA ARG A 214 1.14 -6.15 -15.61
C ARG A 214 0.71 -7.61 -15.52
N ALA A 215 -0.09 -8.06 -16.48
CA ALA A 215 -0.46 -9.45 -16.61
C ALA A 215 0.79 -10.33 -16.79
N ARG A 216 0.80 -11.53 -16.20
CA ARG A 216 1.93 -12.46 -16.28
C ARG A 216 2.23 -12.97 -17.71
N TYR A 217 1.29 -12.80 -18.65
CA TYR A 217 1.44 -13.19 -20.04
C TYR A 217 1.33 -11.95 -20.92
N PRO A 218 2.31 -11.71 -21.82
CA PRO A 218 2.09 -10.77 -22.90
C PRO A 218 0.84 -11.23 -23.66
N ALA A 219 -0.01 -10.29 -24.05
CA ALA A 219 -1.06 -10.58 -25.01
C ALA A 219 -0.39 -11.24 -26.22
N ALA A 220 -0.88 -12.43 -26.60
CA ALA A 220 -0.41 -13.18 -27.75
C ALA A 220 -0.64 -12.36 -29.03
#